data_543775852d57822f61f3d5bfc8bd359c
#
_entry.id   543775852d57822f61f3d5bfc8bd359c
#
_cell.length_a   1.000
_cell.length_b   1.000
_cell.length_c   1.000
_cell.angle_alpha   90.00
_cell.angle_beta   90.00
_cell.angle_gamma   90.00
#
_symmetry.space_group_name_H-M   'P 1'
#
loop_
_entity.id
_entity.type
_entity.pdbx_description
1 polymer ?
#
loop_
_entity_poly.entity_id
_entity_poly.type
_entity_poly.pdbx_seq_one_letter_code
_entity_poly.pdbx_strand_id
1 'polypeptide(L)'
;DIIKYSVNDLELDQIKFTSVNSRYNYPINLKLPYDYNHITFFFDGIKWENQLNVNYEYKIDKLDKKWRNSTETKAEYRNLPPGKHKFMIRGKSSFSDWSEPFIYEFTITPPWWETWYARLSYIIFGILLVWRIIKYRTQSLEKKQKELELEVAKATDEIQTAYVTLEEQHNEIKDSIKYAKRIQN
;
A
#
# COMPACT_ATOMS: atom_id res chain seq x y z
N ASP A 1 32.22 3.15 -27.29
CA ASP A 1 31.17 2.51 -26.45
C ASP A 1 31.01 3.31 -25.15
N ILE A 2 29.99 4.18 -25.09
CA ILE A 2 29.89 5.17 -24.01
C ILE A 2 29.18 4.62 -22.80
N ILE A 3 28.34 3.60 -22.93
CA ILE A 3 27.65 2.97 -21.80
C ILE A 3 27.57 1.47 -22.06
N LYS A 4 28.27 0.71 -21.23
CA LYS A 4 28.08 -0.73 -21.13
C LYS A 4 27.36 -1.02 -19.84
N TYR A 5 26.17 -1.58 -19.90
CA TYR A 5 25.45 -2.02 -18.70
C TYR A 5 25.66 -3.52 -18.54
N SER A 6 26.01 -3.93 -17.35
CA SER A 6 25.97 -5.34 -16.96
C SER A 6 24.74 -5.54 -16.12
N VAL A 7 23.84 -6.35 -16.62
CA VAL A 7 22.66 -6.80 -15.90
C VAL A 7 22.96 -8.22 -15.46
N ASN A 8 23.41 -8.39 -14.24
CA ASN A 8 23.58 -9.70 -13.66
C ASN A 8 22.19 -10.24 -13.31
N ASP A 9 21.86 -11.42 -13.87
CA ASP A 9 20.72 -12.28 -13.53
C ASP A 9 19.30 -11.67 -13.74
N LEU A 10 19.16 -10.74 -14.69
CA LEU A 10 17.83 -10.26 -15.07
C LEU A 10 17.19 -11.19 -16.10
N GLU A 11 15.99 -11.66 -15.79
CA GLU A 11 15.06 -12.14 -16.81
C GLU A 11 14.77 -10.95 -17.75
N LEU A 12 15.27 -11.03 -18.98
CA LEU A 12 15.16 -9.99 -20.00
C LEU A 12 13.72 -9.52 -20.26
N ASP A 13 12.73 -10.35 -19.94
CA ASP A 13 11.31 -10.04 -20.07
C ASP A 13 10.80 -8.94 -19.13
N GLN A 14 11.51 -8.66 -18.05
CA GLN A 14 11.12 -7.62 -17.09
C GLN A 14 11.65 -6.22 -17.46
N ILE A 15 12.65 -6.16 -18.35
CA ILE A 15 13.23 -4.91 -18.80
C ILE A 15 12.49 -4.42 -20.03
N LYS A 16 11.88 -3.25 -19.95
CA LYS A 16 11.18 -2.62 -21.07
C LYS A 16 11.98 -1.43 -21.58
N PHE A 17 12.24 -1.41 -22.87
CA PHE A 17 12.84 -0.29 -23.56
C PHE A 17 12.23 -0.15 -24.98
N THR A 18 12.32 1.03 -25.58
CA THR A 18 11.72 1.29 -26.90
C THR A 18 12.63 0.80 -28.03
N SER A 19 13.90 1.09 -27.95
CA SER A 19 14.92 0.77 -28.95
C SER A 19 16.30 0.85 -28.33
N VAL A 20 17.31 0.35 -29.06
CA VAL A 20 18.71 0.53 -28.68
C VAL A 20 19.32 1.58 -29.61
N ASN A 21 20.04 2.52 -29.03
CA ASN A 21 20.78 3.50 -29.81
C ASN A 21 21.93 2.79 -30.55
N SER A 22 21.88 2.78 -31.89
CA SER A 22 22.85 2.03 -32.72
C SER A 22 24.27 2.57 -32.63
N ARG A 23 24.46 3.85 -32.28
CA ARG A 23 25.78 4.49 -32.21
C ARG A 23 26.49 4.21 -30.91
N TYR A 24 25.76 4.18 -29.80
CA TYR A 24 26.33 4.10 -28.46
C TYR A 24 25.86 2.89 -27.66
N ASN A 25 25.06 2.03 -28.29
CA ASN A 25 24.57 0.75 -27.76
C ASN A 25 23.94 0.82 -26.34
N TYR A 26 23.10 1.84 -26.10
CA TYR A 26 22.33 1.93 -24.88
C TYR A 26 20.81 1.89 -25.15
N PRO A 27 20.00 1.36 -24.23
CA PRO A 27 18.55 1.30 -24.39
C PRO A 27 17.92 2.68 -24.23
N ILE A 28 17.01 3.04 -25.13
CA ILE A 28 16.22 4.28 -25.09
C ILE A 28 14.92 4.01 -24.34
N ASN A 29 14.53 4.94 -23.46
CA ASN A 29 13.34 4.83 -22.61
C ASN A 29 13.36 3.58 -21.73
N LEU A 30 14.49 3.29 -21.13
CA LEU A 30 14.67 2.16 -20.22
C LEU A 30 13.69 2.27 -19.03
N LYS A 31 12.92 1.21 -18.81
CA LYS A 31 12.03 1.06 -17.65
C LYS A 31 12.44 -0.18 -16.88
N LEU A 32 12.83 0.03 -15.64
CA LEU A 32 13.25 -1.03 -14.72
C LEU A 32 12.15 -1.25 -13.66
N PRO A 33 11.91 -2.49 -13.23
CA PRO A 33 11.11 -2.78 -12.04
C PRO A 33 11.75 -2.17 -10.78
N TYR A 34 10.95 -1.93 -9.75
CA TYR A 34 11.41 -1.34 -8.48
C TYR A 34 12.49 -2.19 -7.78
N ASP A 35 12.51 -3.51 -8.00
CA ASP A 35 13.50 -4.42 -7.43
C ASP A 35 14.89 -4.22 -8.03
N TYR A 36 14.97 -3.62 -9.23
CA TYR A 36 16.21 -3.36 -9.96
C TYR A 36 16.64 -1.90 -9.81
N ASN A 37 16.78 -1.47 -8.58
CA ASN A 37 17.13 -0.11 -8.20
C ASN A 37 18.63 0.12 -7.96
N HIS A 38 19.44 -0.89 -8.27
CA HIS A 38 20.90 -0.82 -8.23
C HIS A 38 21.43 -0.81 -9.66
N ILE A 39 22.00 0.32 -10.09
CA ILE A 39 22.45 0.54 -11.46
C ILE A 39 23.91 0.96 -11.45
N THR A 40 24.71 0.31 -12.28
CA THR A 40 26.07 0.71 -12.56
C THR A 40 26.18 1.19 -13.99
N PHE A 41 26.56 2.42 -14.18
CA PHE A 41 26.85 3.01 -15.47
C PHE A 41 28.33 2.85 -15.78
N PHE A 42 28.65 2.25 -16.92
CA PHE A 42 29.98 2.20 -17.44
C PHE A 42 30.10 3.20 -18.58
N PHE A 43 31.12 4.01 -18.55
CA PHE A 43 31.39 5.03 -19.58
C PHE A 43 32.87 5.05 -19.91
N ASP A 44 33.17 5.36 -21.14
CA ASP A 44 34.56 5.49 -21.60
C ASP A 44 34.68 6.75 -22.48
N GLY A 45 35.72 7.52 -22.23
CA GLY A 45 36.08 8.65 -23.08
C GLY A 45 36.95 8.15 -24.22
N ILE A 46 36.67 8.61 -25.45
CA ILE A 46 37.53 8.33 -26.60
C ILE A 46 38.89 8.94 -26.33
N LYS A 47 39.88 8.11 -26.10
CA LYS A 47 41.29 8.52 -25.94
C LYS A 47 41.86 8.74 -27.34
N TRP A 48 41.87 9.98 -27.77
CA TRP A 48 42.68 10.40 -28.92
C TRP A 48 44.01 10.87 -28.35
N GLU A 49 45.06 10.14 -28.64
CA GLU A 49 46.47 10.38 -28.24
C GLU A 49 46.80 10.16 -26.75
N ASN A 50 47.69 9.21 -26.53
CA ASN A 50 48.55 8.97 -25.36
C ASN A 50 48.00 9.39 -23.98
N GLN A 51 47.44 8.42 -23.23
CA GLN A 51 47.44 8.32 -21.73
C GLN A 51 47.12 9.60 -20.94
N LEU A 52 46.26 10.47 -21.40
CA LEU A 52 45.78 11.58 -20.59
C LEU A 52 44.71 11.10 -19.63
N ASN A 53 44.94 11.33 -18.34
CA ASN A 53 43.96 11.07 -17.31
C ASN A 53 42.71 11.92 -17.60
N VAL A 54 41.60 11.26 -17.95
CA VAL A 54 40.31 11.92 -18.10
C VAL A 54 39.64 11.90 -16.74
N ASN A 55 39.30 13.07 -16.23
CA ASN A 55 38.48 13.23 -15.05
C ASN A 55 37.02 13.28 -15.47
N TYR A 56 36.20 12.50 -14.78
CA TYR A 56 34.77 12.46 -15.02
C TYR A 56 34.02 13.09 -13.85
N GLU A 57 32.94 13.80 -14.17
CA GLU A 57 31.96 14.22 -13.20
C GLU A 57 30.60 13.69 -13.62
N TYR A 58 29.89 13.10 -12.67
CA TYR A 58 28.57 12.57 -12.90
C TYR A 58 27.62 12.90 -11.76
N LYS A 59 26.32 12.90 -12.07
CA LYS A 59 25.24 13.06 -11.09
C LYS A 59 23.94 12.50 -11.63
N ILE A 60 23.03 12.13 -10.71
CA ILE A 60 21.62 11.98 -11.04
C ILE A 60 20.86 13.25 -10.62
N ASP A 61 20.14 13.85 -11.57
CA ASP A 61 19.33 15.03 -11.33
C ASP A 61 18.34 14.78 -10.19
N LYS A 62 18.12 15.79 -9.32
CA LYS A 62 17.29 15.74 -8.12
C LYS A 62 17.74 14.81 -6.99
N LEU A 63 18.63 13.85 -7.25
CA LEU A 63 19.17 12.96 -6.22
C LEU A 63 20.49 13.53 -5.67
N ASP A 64 21.39 13.93 -6.57
CA ASP A 64 22.68 14.48 -6.20
C ASP A 64 22.63 16.01 -6.19
N LYS A 65 22.98 16.62 -5.07
CA LYS A 65 23.07 18.08 -4.93
C LYS A 65 24.26 18.67 -5.67
N LYS A 66 25.32 17.89 -5.84
CA LYS A 66 26.60 18.31 -6.47
C LYS A 66 27.06 17.24 -7.44
N TRP A 67 27.92 17.65 -8.39
CA TRP A 67 28.65 16.74 -9.23
C TRP A 67 29.60 15.88 -8.40
N ARG A 68 29.65 14.59 -8.70
CA ARG A 68 30.59 13.63 -8.09
C ARG A 68 31.78 13.44 -9.02
N ASN A 69 32.97 13.71 -8.52
CA ASN A 69 34.20 13.47 -9.26
C ASN A 69 34.56 11.99 -9.25
N SER A 70 35.02 11.48 -10.38
CA SER A 70 35.59 10.14 -10.51
C SER A 70 36.69 10.11 -11.56
N THR A 71 37.72 9.35 -11.28
CA THR A 71 38.76 8.95 -12.23
C THR A 71 38.47 7.56 -12.81
N GLU A 72 37.51 6.85 -12.24
CA GLU A 72 37.05 5.55 -12.71
C GLU A 72 36.02 5.74 -13.84
N THR A 73 35.96 4.76 -14.73
CA THR A 73 35.01 4.71 -15.86
C THR A 73 33.68 4.06 -15.50
N LYS A 74 33.31 4.12 -14.23
CA LYS A 74 32.04 3.58 -13.73
C LYS A 74 31.41 4.51 -12.69
N ALA A 75 30.08 4.51 -12.64
CA ALA A 75 29.29 5.19 -11.63
C ALA A 75 28.23 4.22 -11.09
N GLU A 76 28.26 3.97 -9.81
CA GLU A 76 27.36 3.04 -9.13
C GLU A 76 26.36 3.81 -8.27
N TYR A 77 25.07 3.50 -8.47
CA TYR A 77 23.97 4.01 -7.67
C TYR A 77 23.16 2.87 -7.11
N ARG A 78 22.97 2.91 -5.79
CA ARG A 78 22.21 1.89 -5.04
C ARG A 78 20.94 2.50 -4.48
N ASN A 79 19.90 1.68 -4.42
CA ASN A 79 18.61 2.05 -3.83
C ASN A 79 17.99 3.32 -4.45
N LEU A 80 17.99 3.39 -5.77
CA LEU A 80 17.32 4.47 -6.48
C LEU A 80 15.81 4.41 -6.24
N PRO A 81 15.17 5.53 -5.84
CA PRO A 81 13.73 5.56 -5.63
C PRO A 81 12.95 5.37 -6.94
N PRO A 82 11.71 4.88 -6.89
CA PRO A 82 10.84 4.84 -8.07
C PRO A 82 10.64 6.24 -8.66
N GLY A 83 10.62 6.32 -9.99
CA GLY A 83 10.42 7.58 -10.71
C GLY A 83 11.29 7.72 -11.95
N LYS A 84 11.22 8.90 -12.57
CA LYS A 84 12.06 9.26 -13.72
C LYS A 84 13.37 9.84 -13.23
N HIS A 85 14.48 9.31 -13.75
CA HIS A 85 15.84 9.73 -13.42
C HIS A 85 16.56 10.22 -14.66
N LYS A 86 17.44 11.21 -14.47
CA LYS A 86 18.34 11.75 -15.49
C LYS A 86 19.77 11.59 -14.97
N PHE A 87 20.48 10.62 -15.51
CA PHE A 87 21.91 10.50 -15.28
C PHE A 87 22.65 11.45 -16.19
N MET A 88 23.53 12.25 -15.65
CA MET A 88 24.35 13.22 -16.37
C MET A 88 25.81 12.93 -16.13
N ILE A 89 26.60 12.94 -17.18
CA ILE A 89 28.04 12.73 -17.10
C ILE A 89 28.75 13.73 -18.04
N ARG A 90 29.88 14.24 -17.57
CA ARG A 90 30.80 15.06 -18.36
C ARG A 90 32.24 14.66 -18.09
N GLY A 91 33.10 14.88 -19.06
CA GLY A 91 34.52 14.56 -18.96
C GLY A 91 35.40 15.79 -19.16
N LYS A 92 36.57 15.77 -18.57
CA LYS A 92 37.61 16.80 -18.75
C LYS A 92 38.97 16.12 -18.93
N SER A 93 39.65 16.47 -19.99
CA SER A 93 41.05 16.13 -20.17
C SER A 93 41.96 17.17 -19.49
N SER A 94 43.23 16.83 -19.25
CA SER A 94 44.21 17.73 -18.63
C SER A 94 44.38 19.09 -19.34
N PHE A 95 44.05 19.18 -20.61
CA PHE A 95 44.24 20.38 -21.44
C PHE A 95 42.94 20.94 -22.02
N SER A 96 41.77 20.46 -21.56
CA SER A 96 40.48 20.96 -22.10
C SER A 96 39.57 21.41 -20.95
N ASP A 97 38.55 22.17 -21.29
CA ASP A 97 37.42 22.45 -20.39
C ASP A 97 36.49 21.26 -20.28
N TRP A 98 35.52 21.33 -19.35
CA TRP A 98 34.51 20.32 -19.21
C TRP A 98 33.69 20.19 -20.51
N SER A 99 33.47 18.96 -20.94
CA SER A 99 32.56 18.67 -22.04
C SER A 99 31.13 19.05 -21.71
N GLU A 100 30.30 19.21 -22.75
CA GLU A 100 28.86 19.24 -22.54
C GLU A 100 28.40 17.93 -21.85
N PRO A 101 27.49 18.01 -20.90
CA PRO A 101 27.01 16.82 -20.18
C PRO A 101 26.20 15.92 -21.12
N PHE A 102 26.57 14.66 -21.19
CA PHE A 102 25.71 13.62 -21.75
C PHE A 102 24.59 13.30 -20.80
N ILE A 103 23.36 13.29 -21.29
CA ILE A 103 22.15 13.06 -20.48
C ILE A 103 21.53 11.73 -20.88
N TYR A 104 21.35 10.85 -19.91
CA TYR A 104 20.66 9.57 -20.07
C TYR A 104 19.41 9.49 -19.19
N GLU A 105 18.25 9.29 -19.80
CA GLU A 105 16.98 9.20 -19.08
C GLU A 105 16.52 7.75 -18.95
N PHE A 106 16.13 7.38 -17.74
CA PHE A 106 15.56 6.07 -17.42
C PHE A 106 14.47 6.20 -16.34
N THR A 107 13.67 5.16 -16.20
CA THR A 107 12.55 5.16 -15.25
C THR A 107 12.58 3.90 -14.41
N ILE A 108 12.44 4.04 -13.10
CA ILE A 108 12.19 2.92 -12.18
C ILE A 108 10.70 2.93 -11.87
N THR A 109 10.01 1.84 -12.20
CA THR A 109 8.57 1.72 -11.98
C THR A 109 8.27 1.47 -10.51
N PRO A 110 7.26 2.13 -9.94
CA PRO A 110 6.86 1.86 -8.56
C PRO A 110 6.30 0.44 -8.41
N PRO A 111 6.39 -0.15 -7.20
CA PRO A 111 5.76 -1.43 -6.92
C PRO A 111 4.24 -1.33 -7.07
N TRP A 112 3.59 -2.46 -7.39
CA TRP A 112 2.15 -2.50 -7.64
C TRP A 112 1.29 -2.02 -6.47
N TRP A 113 1.76 -2.22 -5.23
CA TRP A 113 1.05 -1.78 -4.02
C TRP A 113 1.09 -0.27 -3.77
N GLU A 114 2.00 0.47 -4.38
CA GLU A 114 2.07 1.93 -4.33
C GLU A 114 1.23 2.61 -5.42
N THR A 115 0.70 1.84 -6.36
CA THR A 115 -0.13 2.37 -7.43
C THR A 115 -1.45 2.94 -6.91
N TRP A 116 -2.02 3.91 -7.62
CA TRP A 116 -3.25 4.59 -7.21
C TRP A 116 -4.44 3.63 -7.04
N TYR A 117 -4.54 2.61 -7.89
CA TYR A 117 -5.59 1.59 -7.81
C TYR A 117 -5.41 0.66 -6.60
N ALA A 118 -4.19 0.34 -6.20
CA ALA A 118 -3.93 -0.40 -4.98
C ALA A 118 -4.36 0.40 -3.73
N ARG A 119 -4.08 1.70 -3.70
CA ARG A 119 -4.54 2.60 -2.63
C ARG A 119 -6.06 2.67 -2.55
N LEU A 120 -6.75 2.78 -3.69
CA LEU A 120 -8.22 2.72 -3.73
C LEU A 120 -8.75 1.37 -3.24
N SER A 121 -8.13 0.27 -3.64
CA SER A 121 -8.49 -1.08 -3.16
C SER A 121 -8.39 -1.19 -1.63
N TYR A 122 -7.36 -0.63 -1.01
CA TYR A 122 -7.22 -0.62 0.44
C TYR A 122 -8.34 0.17 1.13
N ILE A 123 -8.73 1.31 0.57
CA ILE A 123 -9.83 2.12 1.10
C ILE A 123 -11.16 1.34 1.01
N ILE A 124 -11.46 0.75 -0.14
CA ILE A 124 -12.67 -0.06 -0.35
C ILE A 124 -12.69 -1.24 0.62
N PHE A 125 -11.58 -1.94 0.75
CA PHE A 125 -11.46 -3.07 1.69
C PHE A 125 -11.68 -2.64 3.13
N GLY A 126 -11.12 -1.50 3.55
CA GLY A 126 -11.34 -0.91 4.86
C GLY A 126 -12.80 -0.61 5.14
N ILE A 127 -13.50 0.02 4.17
CA ILE A 127 -14.94 0.32 4.28
C ILE A 127 -15.78 -0.97 4.42
N LEU A 128 -15.50 -1.98 3.59
CA LEU A 128 -16.19 -3.27 3.66
C LEU A 128 -15.97 -3.97 5.00
N LEU A 129 -14.77 -3.91 5.55
CA LEU A 129 -14.43 -4.49 6.84
C LEU A 129 -15.21 -3.81 7.96
N VAL A 130 -15.22 -2.47 8.00
CA VAL A 130 -15.99 -1.69 8.97
C VAL A 130 -17.49 -2.01 8.84
N TRP A 131 -18.03 -2.02 7.62
CA TRP A 131 -19.43 -2.36 7.38
C TRP A 131 -19.77 -3.77 7.88
N ARG A 132 -18.90 -4.74 7.65
CA ARG A 132 -19.08 -6.13 8.14
C ARG A 132 -19.08 -6.20 9.67
N ILE A 133 -18.19 -5.45 10.31
CA ILE A 133 -18.15 -5.39 11.78
C ILE A 133 -19.44 -4.80 12.35
N ILE A 134 -19.90 -3.68 11.78
CA ILE A 134 -21.15 -3.03 12.21
C ILE A 134 -22.33 -3.99 12.03
N LYS A 135 -22.46 -4.63 10.87
CA LYS A 135 -23.51 -5.58 10.56
C LYS A 135 -23.51 -6.76 11.54
N TYR A 136 -22.35 -7.31 11.85
CA TYR A 136 -22.21 -8.40 12.82
C TYR A 136 -22.64 -7.98 14.24
N ARG A 137 -22.23 -6.78 14.67
CA ARG A 137 -22.63 -6.21 15.95
C ARG A 137 -24.14 -5.96 16.05
N THR A 138 -24.73 -5.39 15.01
CA THR A 138 -26.18 -5.10 14.96
C THR A 138 -27.00 -6.38 15.02
N GLN A 139 -26.65 -7.40 14.27
CA GLN A 139 -27.33 -8.70 14.34
C GLN A 139 -27.25 -9.37 15.71
N SER A 140 -26.11 -9.22 16.41
CA SER A 140 -25.95 -9.74 17.78
C SER A 140 -26.85 -9.01 18.77
N LEU A 141 -27.00 -7.69 18.61
CA LEU A 141 -27.88 -6.85 19.45
C LEU A 141 -29.37 -7.18 19.21
N GLU A 142 -29.78 -7.32 17.94
CA GLU A 142 -31.17 -7.71 17.59
C GLU A 142 -31.55 -9.07 18.17
N LYS A 143 -30.64 -10.04 18.15
CA LYS A 143 -30.88 -11.35 18.79
C LYS A 143 -31.10 -11.24 20.28
N LYS A 144 -30.27 -10.44 20.96
CA LYS A 144 -30.43 -10.23 22.43
C LYS A 144 -31.70 -9.48 22.77
N GLN A 145 -32.10 -8.48 21.95
CA GLN A 145 -33.38 -7.80 22.16
C GLN A 145 -34.57 -8.74 22.03
N LYS A 146 -34.62 -9.59 21.00
CA LYS A 146 -35.67 -10.56 20.82
C LYS A 146 -35.72 -11.58 21.96
N GLU A 147 -34.60 -12.00 22.49
CA GLU A 147 -34.52 -12.91 23.65
C GLU A 147 -35.07 -12.23 24.88
N LEU A 148 -34.70 -10.98 25.17
CA LEU A 148 -35.24 -10.19 26.27
C LEU A 148 -36.77 -9.92 26.13
N GLU A 149 -37.23 -9.57 24.92
CA GLU A 149 -38.66 -9.38 24.66
C GLU A 149 -39.46 -10.64 24.93
N LEU A 150 -38.94 -11.81 24.56
CA LEU A 150 -39.56 -13.09 24.82
C LEU A 150 -39.61 -13.42 26.34
N GLU A 151 -38.53 -13.10 27.05
CA GLU A 151 -38.46 -13.31 28.50
C GLU A 151 -39.41 -12.38 29.26
N VAL A 152 -39.48 -11.10 28.85
CA VAL A 152 -40.46 -10.13 29.40
C VAL A 152 -41.90 -10.58 29.11
N ALA A 153 -42.19 -11.05 27.91
CA ALA A 153 -43.53 -11.55 27.57
C ALA A 153 -43.94 -12.76 28.43
N LYS A 154 -43.02 -13.71 28.64
CA LYS A 154 -43.28 -14.87 29.53
C LYS A 154 -43.51 -14.43 30.97
N ALA A 155 -42.67 -13.56 31.51
CA ALA A 155 -42.84 -13.06 32.86
C ALA A 155 -44.15 -12.29 33.04
N THR A 156 -44.58 -11.55 32.03
CA THR A 156 -45.86 -10.83 32.05
C THR A 156 -47.05 -11.79 32.04
N ASP A 157 -46.99 -12.86 31.26
CA ASP A 157 -48.03 -13.90 31.21
C ASP A 157 -48.15 -14.67 32.54
N GLU A 158 -46.99 -15.00 33.14
CA GLU A 158 -46.96 -15.64 34.48
C GLU A 158 -47.57 -14.71 35.55
N ILE A 159 -47.29 -13.43 35.52
CA ILE A 159 -47.88 -12.46 36.46
C ILE A 159 -49.39 -12.35 36.22
N GLN A 160 -49.82 -12.30 34.97
CA GLN A 160 -51.23 -12.21 34.62
C GLN A 160 -52.02 -13.45 35.12
N THR A 161 -51.49 -14.66 34.95
CA THR A 161 -52.09 -15.89 35.44
C THR A 161 -52.13 -15.92 36.94
N ALA A 162 -51.07 -15.48 37.63
CA ALA A 162 -51.05 -15.37 39.09
C ALA A 162 -52.12 -14.38 39.60
N TYR A 163 -52.32 -13.27 38.94
CA TYR A 163 -53.39 -12.31 39.31
C TYR A 163 -54.77 -12.90 39.17
N VAL A 164 -55.07 -13.59 38.08
CA VAL A 164 -56.38 -14.25 37.86
C VAL A 164 -56.63 -15.30 38.95
N THR A 165 -55.65 -16.13 39.27
CA THR A 165 -55.76 -17.14 40.34
C THR A 165 -55.98 -16.51 41.70
N LEU A 166 -55.29 -15.40 42.01
CA LEU A 166 -55.45 -14.66 43.26
C LEU A 166 -56.87 -14.04 43.38
N GLU A 167 -57.39 -13.52 42.30
CA GLU A 167 -58.75 -12.94 42.23
C GLU A 167 -59.82 -14.04 42.48
N GLU A 168 -59.65 -15.20 41.87
CA GLU A 168 -60.52 -16.34 42.06
C GLU A 168 -60.54 -16.78 43.58
N GLN A 169 -59.35 -16.94 44.18
CA GLN A 169 -59.22 -17.27 45.61
C GLN A 169 -59.83 -16.19 46.48
N HIS A 170 -59.64 -14.91 46.14
CA HIS A 170 -60.26 -13.83 46.93
C HIS A 170 -61.77 -13.84 46.86
N ASN A 171 -62.32 -14.15 45.70
CA ASN A 171 -63.80 -14.32 45.56
C ASN A 171 -64.34 -15.52 46.31
N GLU A 172 -63.66 -16.65 46.26
CA GLU A 172 -64.03 -17.87 47.10
C GLU A 172 -64.00 -17.58 48.60
N ILE A 173 -62.98 -16.86 49.07
CA ILE A 173 -62.90 -16.47 50.48
C ILE A 173 -64.06 -15.54 50.86
N LYS A 174 -64.35 -14.57 49.98
CA LYS A 174 -65.44 -13.62 50.17
C LYS A 174 -66.80 -14.28 50.21
N ASP A 175 -67.07 -15.27 49.37
CA ASP A 175 -68.31 -16.07 49.38
C ASP A 175 -68.36 -16.99 50.59
N SER A 176 -67.24 -17.60 51.03
CA SER A 176 -67.17 -18.38 52.24
C SER A 176 -67.52 -17.57 53.50
N ILE A 177 -66.97 -16.34 53.60
CA ILE A 177 -67.30 -15.42 54.70
C ILE A 177 -68.76 -15.02 54.67
N LYS A 178 -69.33 -14.78 53.49
CA LYS A 178 -70.77 -14.45 53.35
C LYS A 178 -71.63 -15.59 53.71
N TYR A 179 -71.27 -16.82 53.42
CA TYR A 179 -71.97 -18.06 53.88
C TYR A 179 -71.90 -18.24 55.37
N ALA A 180 -70.74 -18.09 55.98
CA ALA A 180 -70.56 -18.18 57.41
C ALA A 180 -71.42 -17.16 58.18
N LYS A 181 -71.45 -15.93 57.68
CA LYS A 181 -72.28 -14.86 58.27
C LYS A 181 -73.78 -15.11 58.14
N ARG A 182 -74.22 -15.90 57.16
CA ARG A 182 -75.62 -16.27 56.94
C ARG A 182 -76.09 -17.39 57.87
N ILE A 183 -75.17 -18.22 58.38
CA ILE A 183 -75.48 -19.31 59.34
C ILE A 183 -75.50 -18.80 60.78
N GLN A 184 -74.88 -17.68 61.09
CA GLN A 184 -74.79 -17.10 62.47
C GLN A 184 -75.95 -16.14 62.79
N ASN A 185 -76.81 -15.81 61.83
CA ASN A 185 -78.04 -15.07 62.07
C ASN A 185 -79.26 -15.95 61.88
#